data_232cc9ee9c95a2d5bbf267cc35df905b
#
_entry.id   232cc9ee9c95a2d5bbf267cc35df905b
#
_cell.length_a   1.000
_cell.length_b   1.000
_cell.length_c   1.000
_cell.angle_alpha   90.00
_cell.angle_beta   90.00
_cell.angle_gamma   90.00
#
_symmetry.space_group_name_H-M   'P 1'
#
loop_
_entity.id
_entity.type
_entity.pdbx_description
1 polymer ?
#
loop_
_entity_poly.entity_id
_entity_poly.type
_entity_poly.pdbx_seq_one_letter_code
_entity_poly.pdbx_strand_id
1 'polypeptide(L)'
;MKPERFASISRSGALLAINLLFLMVWGFTGIGKLLAGVPPWFGDKFGATFMAKFPGLTAAFWILAISEVAAFGLAALALVTGEFAGRRAPQFLRLMLVWSLFVFVQLGFGQWLTSDYNATAQLFAYFAGTLVALIYVEGRTESGEQTVSKI
;
A
#
# COMPACT_ATOMS: atom_id res chain seq x y z
N MET A 1 14.60 8.65 31.19
CA MET A 1 13.63 9.20 30.20
C MET A 1 12.24 8.82 30.68
N LYS A 2 11.25 9.74 30.70
CA LYS A 2 9.89 9.40 31.15
C LYS A 2 9.27 8.35 30.19
N PRO A 3 8.60 7.30 30.70
CA PRO A 3 8.06 6.20 29.88
C PRO A 3 7.12 6.68 28.76
N GLU A 4 6.36 7.73 28.98
CA GLU A 4 5.47 8.35 27.97
C GLU A 4 6.22 8.91 26.77
N ARG A 5 7.39 9.50 26.97
CA ARG A 5 8.22 10.06 25.90
C ARG A 5 8.83 8.96 25.04
N PHE A 6 9.24 7.86 25.66
CA PHE A 6 9.74 6.70 24.93
C PHE A 6 8.65 6.07 24.06
N ALA A 7 7.46 5.86 24.61
CA ALA A 7 6.31 5.32 23.86
C ALA A 7 5.93 6.20 22.66
N SER A 8 5.98 7.54 22.81
CA SER A 8 5.70 8.48 21.72
C SER A 8 6.74 8.40 20.61
N ILE A 9 8.04 8.32 20.93
CA ILE A 9 9.12 8.22 19.95
C ILE A 9 9.05 6.88 19.19
N SER A 10 8.86 5.77 19.91
CA SER A 10 8.74 4.44 19.33
C SER A 10 7.58 4.38 18.32
N ARG A 11 6.47 4.99 18.68
CA ARG A 11 5.27 5.06 17.88
C ARG A 11 5.48 5.89 16.59
N SER A 12 6.06 7.08 16.71
CA SER A 12 6.39 7.92 15.54
C SER A 12 7.36 7.21 14.61
N GLY A 13 8.34 6.51 15.16
CA GLY A 13 9.27 5.68 14.40
C GLY A 13 8.58 4.57 13.62
N ALA A 14 7.62 3.86 14.24
CA ALA A 14 6.88 2.80 13.57
C ALA A 14 6.02 3.34 12.41
N LEU A 15 5.31 4.46 12.62
CA LEU A 15 4.53 5.09 11.54
C LEU A 15 5.42 5.56 10.39
N LEU A 16 6.56 6.15 10.71
CA LEU A 16 7.53 6.58 9.70
C LEU A 16 8.07 5.37 8.92
N ALA A 17 8.41 4.28 9.60
CA ALA A 17 8.92 3.06 8.97
C ALA A 17 7.87 2.44 8.04
N ILE A 18 6.60 2.35 8.46
CA ILE A 18 5.50 1.89 7.61
C ILE A 18 5.39 2.78 6.37
N ASN A 19 5.36 4.11 6.55
CA ASN A 19 5.24 5.05 5.44
C ASN A 19 6.40 4.91 4.44
N LEU A 20 7.65 4.87 4.91
CA LEU A 20 8.82 4.73 4.06
C LEU A 20 8.85 3.41 3.30
N LEU A 21 8.42 2.31 3.94
CA LEU A 21 8.31 1.01 3.28
C LEU A 21 7.36 1.08 2.07
N PHE A 22 6.16 1.60 2.26
CA PHE A 22 5.18 1.70 1.19
C PHE A 22 5.53 2.75 0.14
N LEU A 23 6.17 3.86 0.55
CA LEU A 23 6.72 4.84 -0.38
C LEU A 23 7.74 4.19 -1.33
N MET A 24 8.65 3.37 -0.77
CA MET A 24 9.64 2.64 -1.55
C MET A 24 8.97 1.61 -2.47
N VAL A 25 8.10 0.77 -1.95
CA VAL A 25 7.44 -0.29 -2.73
C VAL A 25 6.68 0.31 -3.92
N TRP A 26 5.78 1.25 -3.67
CA TRP A 26 4.94 1.83 -4.73
C TRP A 26 5.69 2.82 -5.62
N GLY A 27 6.73 3.48 -5.10
CA GLY A 27 7.59 4.34 -5.90
C GLY A 27 8.37 3.56 -6.94
N PHE A 28 9.07 2.50 -6.55
CA PHE A 28 9.82 1.68 -7.50
C PHE A 28 8.93 0.94 -8.49
N THR A 29 7.82 0.36 -8.02
CA THR A 29 6.94 -0.42 -8.92
C THR A 29 6.10 0.48 -9.81
N GLY A 30 5.44 1.50 -9.28
CA GLY A 30 4.54 2.36 -10.04
C GLY A 30 5.28 3.28 -11.01
N ILE A 31 6.29 4.03 -10.54
CA ILE A 31 7.08 4.94 -11.40
C ILE A 31 7.87 4.12 -12.42
N GLY A 32 8.42 2.97 -12.02
CA GLY A 32 9.11 2.06 -12.94
C GLY A 32 8.22 1.63 -14.11
N LYS A 33 6.96 1.28 -13.85
CA LYS A 33 5.99 0.93 -14.91
C LYS A 33 5.63 2.11 -15.81
N LEU A 34 5.48 3.33 -15.23
CA LEU A 34 5.20 4.52 -16.03
C LEU A 34 6.34 4.83 -17.01
N LEU A 35 7.58 4.66 -16.57
CA LEU A 35 8.75 4.96 -17.39
C LEU A 35 9.03 3.88 -18.44
N ALA A 36 8.88 2.60 -18.08
CA ALA A 36 9.18 1.48 -18.96
C ALA A 36 8.04 1.15 -19.93
N GLY A 37 6.79 1.52 -19.61
CA GLY A 37 5.60 1.10 -20.37
C GLY A 37 5.33 -0.40 -20.28
N VAL A 38 4.47 -0.92 -21.17
CA VAL A 38 4.08 -2.33 -21.18
C VAL A 38 5.25 -3.20 -21.66
N PRO A 39 5.84 -4.06 -20.82
CA PRO A 39 6.96 -4.88 -21.22
C PRO A 39 6.50 -6.08 -22.06
N PRO A 40 7.35 -6.61 -23.00
CA PRO A 40 6.98 -7.74 -23.86
C PRO A 40 6.55 -8.98 -23.06
N TRP A 41 7.24 -9.30 -21.96
CA TRP A 41 6.92 -10.46 -21.13
C TRP A 41 5.50 -10.44 -20.56
N PHE A 42 4.87 -9.25 -20.45
CA PHE A 42 3.50 -9.13 -19.95
C PHE A 42 2.52 -9.77 -20.94
N GLY A 43 2.74 -9.56 -22.24
CA GLY A 43 2.00 -10.23 -23.30
C GLY A 43 2.19 -11.75 -23.27
N ASP A 44 3.43 -12.21 -23.11
CA ASP A 44 3.75 -13.64 -23.05
C ASP A 44 3.09 -14.32 -21.85
N LYS A 45 3.11 -13.65 -20.67
CA LYS A 45 2.55 -14.22 -19.44
C LYS A 45 1.01 -14.23 -19.42
N PHE A 46 0.37 -13.18 -19.90
CA PHE A 46 -1.07 -12.98 -19.74
C PHE A 46 -1.89 -13.16 -21.03
N GLY A 47 -1.24 -13.29 -22.18
CA GLY A 47 -1.90 -13.36 -23.49
C GLY A 47 -2.85 -14.52 -23.67
N ALA A 48 -2.62 -15.65 -22.99
CA ALA A 48 -3.51 -16.81 -22.99
C ALA A 48 -4.67 -16.69 -21.99
N THR A 49 -4.69 -15.66 -21.14
CA THR A 49 -5.74 -15.47 -20.15
C THR A 49 -6.92 -14.66 -20.71
N PHE A 50 -8.05 -14.66 -20.00
CA PHE A 50 -9.19 -13.84 -20.42
C PHE A 50 -8.90 -12.33 -20.40
N MET A 51 -7.88 -11.89 -19.65
CA MET A 51 -7.45 -10.49 -19.62
C MET A 51 -7.05 -9.96 -21.00
N ALA A 52 -6.60 -10.82 -21.90
CA ALA A 52 -6.31 -10.45 -23.29
C ALA A 52 -7.57 -9.97 -24.04
N LYS A 53 -8.74 -10.48 -23.65
CA LYS A 53 -10.04 -10.13 -24.26
C LYS A 53 -10.72 -8.98 -23.52
N PHE A 54 -10.66 -8.97 -22.19
CA PHE A 54 -11.28 -7.93 -21.33
C PHE A 54 -10.49 -7.75 -20.03
N PRO A 55 -10.07 -6.53 -19.71
CA PRO A 55 -10.22 -5.26 -20.45
C PRO A 55 -9.21 -5.07 -21.59
N GLY A 56 -8.38 -6.06 -21.87
CA GLY A 56 -7.21 -6.04 -22.74
C GLY A 56 -5.92 -5.82 -21.95
N LEU A 57 -4.82 -6.41 -22.40
CA LEU A 57 -3.55 -6.45 -21.65
C LEU A 57 -3.01 -5.06 -21.37
N THR A 58 -3.05 -4.17 -22.36
CA THR A 58 -2.57 -2.79 -22.21
C THR A 58 -3.37 -2.04 -21.14
N ALA A 59 -4.70 -2.17 -21.18
CA ALA A 59 -5.57 -1.53 -20.19
C ALA A 59 -5.33 -2.10 -18.79
N ALA A 60 -5.22 -3.42 -18.63
CA ALA A 60 -4.94 -4.07 -17.36
C ALA A 60 -3.60 -3.60 -16.76
N PHE A 61 -2.55 -3.50 -17.58
CA PHE A 61 -1.26 -3.00 -17.16
C PHE A 61 -1.35 -1.55 -16.64
N TRP A 62 -2.01 -0.66 -17.39
CA TRP A 62 -2.12 0.74 -17.01
C TRP A 62 -3.02 0.97 -15.80
N ILE A 63 -4.10 0.19 -15.64
CA ILE A 63 -4.93 0.23 -14.43
C ILE A 63 -4.07 -0.09 -13.20
N LEU A 64 -3.26 -1.13 -13.28
CA LEU A 64 -2.34 -1.50 -12.20
C LEU A 64 -1.29 -0.41 -11.95
N ALA A 65 -0.62 0.07 -12.98
CA ALA A 65 0.42 1.10 -12.87
C ALA A 65 -0.13 2.40 -12.23
N ILE A 66 -1.30 2.86 -12.66
CA ILE A 66 -1.97 4.04 -12.09
C ILE A 66 -2.36 3.77 -10.62
N SER A 67 -2.84 2.57 -10.30
CA SER A 67 -3.16 2.21 -8.91
C SER A 67 -1.95 2.25 -7.99
N GLU A 68 -0.78 1.78 -8.45
CA GLU A 68 0.48 1.84 -7.70
C GLU A 68 0.97 3.28 -7.53
N VAL A 69 0.88 4.10 -8.58
CA VAL A 69 1.25 5.53 -8.51
C VAL A 69 0.33 6.30 -7.56
N ALA A 70 -0.96 5.98 -7.54
CA ALA A 70 -1.90 6.58 -6.59
C ALA A 70 -1.51 6.22 -5.14
N ALA A 71 -1.15 4.96 -4.87
CA ALA A 71 -0.64 4.54 -3.57
C ALA A 71 0.66 5.27 -3.19
N PHE A 72 1.60 5.43 -4.13
CA PHE A 72 2.81 6.21 -3.94
C PHE A 72 2.49 7.68 -3.60
N GLY A 73 1.58 8.32 -4.34
CA GLY A 73 1.14 9.69 -4.08
C GLY A 73 0.57 9.88 -2.68
N LEU A 74 -0.26 8.93 -2.21
CA LEU A 74 -0.80 8.93 -0.86
C LEU A 74 0.30 8.77 0.20
N ALA A 75 1.28 7.88 -0.01
CA ALA A 75 2.43 7.71 0.87
C ALA A 75 3.28 8.99 0.93
N ALA A 76 3.52 9.65 -0.20
CA ALA A 76 4.23 10.91 -0.28
C ALA A 76 3.49 12.04 0.46
N LEU A 77 2.16 12.12 0.30
CA LEU A 77 1.33 13.08 1.04
C LEU A 77 1.39 12.83 2.55
N ALA A 78 1.30 11.59 3.02
CA ALA A 78 1.42 11.24 4.43
C ALA A 78 2.79 11.66 5.00
N LEU A 79 3.86 11.51 4.23
CA LEU A 79 5.21 11.90 4.62
C LEU A 79 5.34 13.43 4.71
N VAL A 80 4.92 14.15 3.66
CA VAL A 80 5.05 15.62 3.59
C VAL A 80 4.16 16.32 4.62
N THR A 81 2.97 15.80 4.90
CA THR A 81 2.08 16.33 5.94
C THR A 81 2.54 15.99 7.36
N GLY A 82 3.56 15.13 7.51
CA GLY A 82 4.16 14.79 8.79
C GLY A 82 3.25 13.95 9.69
N GLU A 83 2.38 13.11 9.10
CA GLU A 83 1.42 12.28 9.86
C GLU A 83 2.11 11.33 10.85
N PHE A 84 3.35 10.93 10.57
CA PHE A 84 4.18 10.11 11.47
C PHE A 84 4.51 10.82 12.79
N ALA A 85 4.53 12.16 12.82
CA ALA A 85 4.87 12.93 14.03
C ALA A 85 3.78 12.89 15.11
N GLY A 86 2.63 12.29 14.84
CA GLY A 86 1.56 12.06 15.82
C GLY A 86 0.74 13.27 16.22
N ARG A 87 0.94 14.42 15.56
CA ARG A 87 0.20 15.68 15.82
C ARG A 87 -1.19 15.70 15.21
N ARG A 88 -1.43 14.87 14.19
CA ARG A 88 -2.70 14.74 13.46
C ARG A 88 -3.06 13.27 13.29
N ALA A 89 -4.34 13.00 13.03
CA ALA A 89 -4.78 11.66 12.62
C ALA A 89 -4.10 11.28 11.29
N PRO A 90 -3.56 10.07 11.14
CA PRO A 90 -2.81 9.65 9.95
C PRO A 90 -3.77 9.28 8.80
N GLN A 91 -4.43 10.26 8.22
CA GLN A 91 -5.47 10.07 7.20
C GLN A 91 -4.93 9.55 5.87
N PHE A 92 -3.86 10.18 5.35
CA PHE A 92 -3.25 9.77 4.09
C PHE A 92 -2.56 8.41 4.23
N LEU A 93 -1.88 8.16 5.34
CA LEU A 93 -1.26 6.86 5.63
C LEU A 93 -2.31 5.75 5.70
N ARG A 94 -3.42 5.99 6.37
CA ARG A 94 -4.54 5.05 6.44
C ARG A 94 -5.15 4.79 5.07
N LEU A 95 -5.43 5.84 4.29
CA LEU A 95 -5.99 5.71 2.96
C LEU A 95 -5.03 4.97 2.01
N MET A 96 -3.72 5.26 2.10
CA MET A 96 -2.68 4.54 1.37
C MET A 96 -2.69 3.04 1.69
N LEU A 97 -2.78 2.66 2.98
CA LEU A 97 -2.83 1.25 3.39
C LEU A 97 -4.08 0.55 2.85
N VAL A 98 -5.26 1.17 2.98
CA VAL A 98 -6.50 0.63 2.40
C VAL A 98 -6.38 0.47 0.89
N TRP A 99 -5.86 1.49 0.19
CA TRP A 99 -5.66 1.42 -1.25
C TRP A 99 -4.68 0.32 -1.64
N SER A 100 -3.60 0.14 -0.88
CA SER A 100 -2.61 -0.92 -1.09
C SER A 100 -3.21 -2.32 -1.00
N LEU A 101 -4.19 -2.55 -0.12
CA LEU A 101 -4.91 -3.83 -0.07
C LEU A 101 -5.58 -4.15 -1.41
N PHE A 102 -6.21 -3.17 -2.06
CA PHE A 102 -6.82 -3.36 -3.38
C PHE A 102 -5.77 -3.58 -4.47
N VAL A 103 -4.62 -2.92 -4.41
CA VAL A 103 -3.52 -3.15 -5.36
C VAL A 103 -2.97 -4.58 -5.20
N PHE A 104 -2.81 -5.08 -3.98
CA PHE A 104 -2.41 -6.48 -3.76
C PHE A 104 -3.45 -7.48 -4.26
N VAL A 105 -4.74 -7.16 -4.17
CA VAL A 105 -5.80 -7.99 -4.78
C VAL A 105 -5.65 -8.03 -6.31
N GLN A 106 -5.39 -6.88 -6.96
CA GLN A 106 -5.16 -6.82 -8.42
C GLN A 106 -3.95 -7.67 -8.82
N LEU A 107 -2.83 -7.51 -8.11
CA LEU A 107 -1.61 -8.29 -8.35
C LEU A 107 -1.82 -9.78 -8.13
N GLY A 108 -2.46 -10.16 -7.01
CA GLY A 108 -2.75 -11.55 -6.66
C GLY A 108 -3.66 -12.21 -7.68
N PHE A 109 -4.67 -11.50 -8.15
CA PHE A 109 -5.54 -11.96 -9.22
C PHE A 109 -4.78 -12.25 -10.51
N GLY A 110 -3.88 -11.35 -10.92
CA GLY A 110 -3.03 -11.58 -12.09
C GLY A 110 -2.16 -12.85 -11.95
N GLN A 111 -1.52 -13.05 -10.80
CA GLN A 111 -0.69 -14.23 -10.56
C GLN A 111 -1.52 -15.52 -10.52
N TRP A 112 -2.72 -15.47 -9.94
CA TRP A 112 -3.65 -16.59 -9.92
C TRP A 112 -4.05 -17.02 -11.33
N LEU A 113 -4.34 -16.09 -12.23
CA LEU A 113 -4.72 -16.37 -13.61
C LEU A 113 -3.63 -17.13 -14.41
N THR A 114 -2.38 -16.97 -14.02
CA THR A 114 -1.23 -17.63 -14.65
C THR A 114 -0.74 -18.85 -13.87
N SER A 115 -1.50 -19.28 -12.84
CA SER A 115 -1.15 -20.41 -11.95
C SER A 115 0.18 -20.22 -11.22
N ASP A 116 0.60 -18.96 -11.02
CA ASP A 116 1.81 -18.62 -10.26
C ASP A 116 1.47 -18.57 -8.75
N TYR A 117 1.31 -19.76 -8.18
CA TYR A 117 0.89 -19.90 -6.78
C TYR A 117 1.92 -19.41 -5.78
N ASN A 118 3.22 -19.47 -6.12
CA ASN A 118 4.27 -18.95 -5.26
C ASN A 118 4.18 -17.42 -5.15
N ALA A 119 4.04 -16.74 -6.28
CA ALA A 119 3.84 -15.28 -6.28
C ALA A 119 2.51 -14.90 -5.61
N THR A 120 1.45 -15.69 -5.81
CA THR A 120 0.16 -15.49 -5.14
C THR A 120 0.30 -15.59 -3.62
N ALA A 121 1.03 -16.58 -3.10
CA ALA A 121 1.26 -16.74 -1.67
C ALA A 121 2.06 -15.57 -1.07
N GLN A 122 3.08 -15.07 -1.78
CA GLN A 122 3.83 -13.89 -1.37
C GLN A 122 2.94 -12.64 -1.30
N LEU A 123 2.06 -12.44 -2.27
CA LEU A 123 1.12 -11.32 -2.28
C LEU A 123 0.10 -11.42 -1.16
N PHE A 124 -0.33 -12.64 -0.79
CA PHE A 124 -1.15 -12.85 0.40
C PHE A 124 -0.43 -12.42 1.69
N ALA A 125 0.86 -12.73 1.81
CA ALA A 125 1.66 -12.29 2.95
C ALA A 125 1.80 -10.76 3.00
N TYR A 126 1.98 -10.09 1.85
CA TYR A 126 2.01 -8.63 1.78
C TYR A 126 0.65 -8.01 2.12
N PHE A 127 -0.43 -8.60 1.65
CA PHE A 127 -1.79 -8.20 2.02
C PHE A 127 -2.01 -8.32 3.54
N ALA A 128 -1.66 -9.45 4.14
CA ALA A 128 -1.78 -9.68 5.58
C ALA A 128 -0.92 -8.69 6.39
N GLY A 129 0.33 -8.45 5.99
CA GLY A 129 1.20 -7.45 6.59
C GLY A 129 0.64 -6.03 6.51
N THR A 130 0.03 -5.69 5.37
CA THR A 130 -0.65 -4.39 5.17
C THR A 130 -1.87 -4.25 6.07
N LEU A 131 -2.65 -5.31 6.23
CA LEU A 131 -3.81 -5.32 7.12
C LEU A 131 -3.38 -5.13 8.59
N VAL A 132 -2.29 -5.78 9.02
CA VAL A 132 -1.72 -5.58 10.37
C VAL A 132 -1.25 -4.14 10.54
N ALA A 133 -0.58 -3.56 9.54
CA ALA A 133 -0.17 -2.16 9.57
C ALA A 133 -1.37 -1.22 9.66
N LEU A 134 -2.45 -1.49 8.93
CA LEU A 134 -3.69 -0.72 8.99
C LEU A 134 -4.33 -0.79 10.38
N ILE A 135 -4.46 -1.97 10.98
CA ILE A 135 -4.98 -2.16 12.34
C ILE A 135 -4.12 -1.37 13.35
N TYR A 136 -2.79 -1.41 13.22
CA TYR A 136 -1.88 -0.64 14.06
C TYR A 136 -2.11 0.87 13.93
N VAL A 137 -2.35 1.37 12.73
CA VAL A 137 -2.64 2.79 12.46
C VAL A 137 -4.01 3.19 12.99
N GLU A 138 -5.06 2.35 12.83
CA GLU A 138 -6.44 2.62 13.24
C GLU A 138 -6.65 2.55 14.76
N GLY A 139 -6.08 1.60 15.46
CA GLY A 139 -6.20 1.42 16.91
C GLY A 139 -5.80 2.65 17.73
N ARG A 140 -5.37 3.70 17.05
CA ARG A 140 -5.04 5.01 17.62
C ARG A 140 -6.19 6.00 17.64
N THR A 141 -7.06 5.95 16.67
CA THR A 141 -8.12 6.95 16.51
C THR A 141 -9.11 6.80 17.67
N GLU A 142 -9.41 5.58 18.07
CA GLU A 142 -10.33 5.29 19.17
C GLU A 142 -9.79 5.69 20.54
N SER A 143 -8.48 5.53 20.81
CA SER A 143 -7.88 5.91 22.08
C SER A 143 -7.81 7.44 22.28
N GLY A 144 -7.73 8.23 21.22
CA GLY A 144 -7.73 9.69 21.25
C GLY A 144 -9.13 10.28 21.50
N GLU A 145 -10.15 9.73 20.88
CA GLU A 145 -11.54 10.20 21.02
C GLU A 145 -12.13 9.92 22.40
N GLN A 146 -11.78 8.79 23.01
CA GLN A 146 -12.25 8.46 24.37
C GLN A 146 -11.70 9.39 25.44
N THR A 147 -10.53 9.99 25.22
CA THR A 147 -9.93 10.95 26.17
C THR A 147 -10.62 12.31 26.10
N VAL A 148 -11.05 12.73 24.93
CA VAL A 148 -11.72 14.04 24.72
C VAL A 148 -13.19 13.99 25.20
N SER A 149 -13.84 12.83 25.14
CA SER A 149 -15.24 12.66 25.59
C SER A 149 -15.41 12.58 27.11
N LYS A 150 -14.31 12.53 27.87
CA LYS A 150 -14.34 12.44 29.36
C LYS A 150 -13.97 13.74 30.06
N ILE A 151 -13.77 14.83 29.33
CA ILE A 151 -13.55 16.18 29.83
C ILE A 151 -14.80 17.01 29.59
#